data_7e8cc1ae744dbc2dd7896a357812c7fd
#
_entry.id   7e8cc1ae744dbc2dd7896a357812c7fd
#
_cell.length_a   1.000
_cell.length_b   1.000
_cell.length_c   1.000
_cell.angle_alpha   90.00
_cell.angle_beta   90.00
_cell.angle_gamma   90.00
#
_symmetry.space_group_name_H-M   'P 1'
#
loop_
_entity.id
_entity.type
_entity.pdbx_description
1 polymer ?
#
loop_
_entity_poly.entity_id
_entity_poly.type
_entity_poly.pdbx_seq_one_letter_code
_entity_poly.pdbx_strand_id
1 'polypeptide(L)'
;MNLDKLFHLKENHTDVKTEVMAGITTFMTMAYILAVNPNILEASGMDRGAVFTATALSSFIATCLMAALSNYPFVLAPGMGLNAYFAYTVVLGMGYSWQQALAAVFVEGIIFILLSLTNVREAIFNAIPMNLKHAVSVGIGLFIAFIGLQNAKIVVNNDSTLVSVFSFKSSVSGGTFNTEGITVLLALIGLLITAILLVKSVKGNILWGILITWGLGIICQLTGLYKPDPAAGWFSLLPDFSNGISIPSMAPTFMKMDFSIVFILDFVVIMFAFLFVDMFDTLGTLIGVASKADMLDKEGKLPNIKGALLSDAVGTTVGAMCGTSTVTTFVESASGVAEGGRTGLTSLVAAILFGLSLLLSPIFLAIPSFATAPALIIVGFLMLTSVTKIDFNDMTEAIPAFIAIIAMPFLYSISEGISMGVISYVIINVVTGKAKEKKISVLMYVLAVLFILKYIFI
;
A
#
# COMPACT_ATOMS: atom_id res chain seq x y z
N MET A 1 17.62 30.54 7.50
CA MET A 1 17.97 29.19 8.00
C MET A 1 18.89 28.57 6.96
N ASN A 2 20.10 28.14 7.36
CA ASN A 2 21.04 27.57 6.38
C ASN A 2 20.67 26.08 6.17
N LEU A 3 19.98 25.78 5.05
CA LEU A 3 19.53 24.44 4.69
C LEU A 3 20.69 23.43 4.62
N ASP A 4 21.87 23.91 4.21
CA ASP A 4 23.07 23.07 4.15
C ASP A 4 23.45 22.53 5.54
N LYS A 5 23.35 23.37 6.58
CA LYS A 5 23.64 22.93 7.96
C LYS A 5 22.55 22.03 8.55
N LEU A 6 21.31 22.21 8.13
CA LEU A 6 20.19 21.43 8.66
C LEU A 6 20.14 20.02 8.08
N PHE A 7 20.39 19.89 6.77
CA PHE A 7 20.25 18.63 6.05
C PHE A 7 21.60 18.00 5.66
N HIS A 8 22.74 18.63 6.03
CA HIS A 8 24.08 18.13 5.73
C HIS A 8 24.30 17.89 4.23
N LEU A 9 23.85 18.86 3.38
CA LEU A 9 23.83 18.68 1.93
C LEU A 9 25.20 18.40 1.35
N LYS A 10 26.23 19.18 1.74
CA LYS A 10 27.61 19.00 1.25
C LYS A 10 28.24 17.69 1.67
N GLU A 11 27.93 17.23 2.88
CA GLU A 11 28.42 15.93 3.40
C GLU A 11 27.81 14.77 2.61
N ASN A 12 26.55 14.93 2.13
CA ASN A 12 25.85 13.96 1.31
C ASN A 12 26.02 14.19 -0.21
N HIS A 13 27.00 15.03 -0.62
CA HIS A 13 27.33 15.30 -2.03
C HIS A 13 26.13 15.73 -2.88
N THR A 14 25.26 16.58 -2.33
CA THR A 14 24.06 17.09 -2.99
C THR A 14 23.91 18.61 -2.80
N ASP A 15 22.93 19.21 -3.45
CA ASP A 15 22.59 20.62 -3.34
C ASP A 15 21.07 20.85 -3.26
N VAL A 16 20.66 22.07 -2.87
CA VAL A 16 19.23 22.41 -2.67
C VAL A 16 18.40 22.17 -3.94
N LYS A 17 18.93 22.48 -5.11
CA LYS A 17 18.21 22.33 -6.38
C LYS A 17 17.94 20.84 -6.68
N THR A 18 18.95 20.00 -6.53
CA THR A 18 18.83 18.55 -6.72
C THR A 18 17.83 17.95 -5.74
N GLU A 19 17.91 18.31 -4.46
CA GLU A 19 16.98 17.82 -3.43
C GLU A 19 15.54 18.24 -3.69
N VAL A 20 15.30 19.49 -4.10
CA VAL A 20 13.95 19.99 -4.45
C VAL A 20 13.42 19.25 -5.66
N MET A 21 14.21 19.04 -6.71
CA MET A 21 13.78 18.29 -7.90
C MET A 21 13.49 16.84 -7.56
N ALA A 22 14.30 16.21 -6.72
CA ALA A 22 14.10 14.86 -6.23
C ALA A 22 12.80 14.75 -5.42
N GLY A 23 12.50 15.71 -4.54
CA GLY A 23 11.26 15.74 -3.77
C GLY A 23 10.02 15.90 -4.63
N ILE A 24 10.06 16.77 -5.64
CA ILE A 24 8.98 16.91 -6.62
C ILE A 24 8.79 15.60 -7.40
N THR A 25 9.87 14.98 -7.86
CA THR A 25 9.81 13.71 -8.61
C THR A 25 9.22 12.59 -7.74
N THR A 26 9.63 12.47 -6.48
CA THR A 26 9.04 11.48 -5.56
C THR A 26 7.56 11.74 -5.34
N PHE A 27 7.16 12.98 -5.06
CA PHE A 27 5.75 13.31 -4.91
C PHE A 27 4.95 12.95 -6.18
N MET A 28 5.43 13.31 -7.36
CA MET A 28 4.76 12.98 -8.64
C MET A 28 4.56 11.48 -8.84
N THR A 29 5.50 10.64 -8.38
CA THR A 29 5.37 9.18 -8.48
C THR A 29 4.44 8.60 -7.42
N MET A 30 4.20 9.30 -6.31
CA MET A 30 3.38 8.84 -5.17
C MET A 30 2.00 9.50 -5.09
N ALA A 31 1.77 10.63 -5.76
CA ALA A 31 0.53 11.41 -5.62
C ALA A 31 -0.75 10.64 -5.99
N TYR A 32 -0.61 9.52 -6.72
CA TYR A 32 -1.72 8.62 -7.01
C TYR A 32 -2.41 8.08 -5.74
N ILE A 33 -1.68 7.97 -4.61
CA ILE A 33 -2.25 7.49 -3.35
C ILE A 33 -3.40 8.37 -2.84
N LEU A 34 -3.36 9.68 -3.17
CA LEU A 34 -4.41 10.63 -2.81
C LEU A 34 -5.76 10.32 -3.49
N ALA A 35 -5.76 9.63 -4.62
CA ALA A 35 -6.96 9.15 -5.28
C ALA A 35 -7.27 7.69 -4.91
N VAL A 36 -6.24 6.84 -4.86
CA VAL A 36 -6.40 5.40 -4.69
C VAL A 36 -6.80 5.04 -3.26
N ASN A 37 -6.17 5.63 -2.24
CA ASN A 37 -6.48 5.29 -0.85
C ASN A 37 -7.93 5.64 -0.45
N PRO A 38 -8.47 6.84 -0.74
CA PRO A 38 -9.88 7.13 -0.50
C PRO A 38 -10.82 6.15 -1.21
N ASN A 39 -10.52 5.76 -2.45
CA ASN A 39 -11.33 4.79 -3.20
C ASN A 39 -11.34 3.39 -2.56
N ILE A 40 -10.21 2.94 -2.01
CA ILE A 40 -10.12 1.64 -1.34
C ILE A 40 -10.87 1.67 -0.01
N LEU A 41 -10.62 2.68 0.83
CA LEU A 41 -11.21 2.75 2.17
C LEU A 41 -12.70 3.11 2.14
N GLU A 42 -13.19 3.80 1.11
CA GLU A 42 -14.62 4.02 0.87
C GLU A 42 -15.40 2.70 0.81
N ALA A 43 -14.81 1.63 0.26
CA ALA A 43 -15.41 0.31 0.22
C ALA A 43 -15.72 -0.25 1.62
N SER A 44 -15.00 0.17 2.66
CA SER A 44 -15.26 -0.18 4.05
C SER A 44 -16.35 0.67 4.73
N GLY A 45 -16.98 1.62 4.02
CA GLY A 45 -17.98 2.54 4.54
C GLY A 45 -17.41 3.81 5.16
N MET A 46 -16.12 4.09 4.99
CA MET A 46 -15.50 5.34 5.45
C MET A 46 -15.87 6.51 4.51
N ASP A 47 -15.98 7.71 5.06
CA ASP A 47 -16.20 8.91 4.27
C ASP A 47 -14.98 9.23 3.39
N ARG A 48 -15.18 9.26 2.08
CA ARG A 48 -14.12 9.42 1.07
C ARG A 48 -13.37 10.73 1.22
N GLY A 49 -14.07 11.83 1.52
CA GLY A 49 -13.46 13.15 1.71
C GLY A 49 -12.60 13.19 2.97
N ALA A 50 -13.11 12.62 4.08
CA ALA A 50 -12.34 12.52 5.32
C ALA A 50 -11.10 11.66 5.16
N VAL A 51 -11.19 10.53 4.45
CA VAL A 51 -10.03 9.66 4.15
C VAL A 51 -9.01 10.38 3.27
N PHE A 52 -9.45 11.19 2.28
CA PHE A 52 -8.53 12.00 1.48
C PHE A 52 -7.71 12.95 2.36
N THR A 53 -8.39 13.68 3.25
CA THR A 53 -7.73 14.61 4.18
C THR A 53 -6.80 13.86 5.13
N ALA A 54 -7.24 12.73 5.68
CA ALA A 54 -6.43 11.87 6.55
C ALA A 54 -5.18 11.34 5.81
N THR A 55 -5.31 10.93 4.55
CA THR A 55 -4.21 10.46 3.70
C THR A 55 -3.16 11.54 3.47
N ALA A 56 -3.59 12.73 3.04
CA ALA A 56 -2.67 13.84 2.77
C ALA A 56 -1.97 14.32 4.05
N LEU A 57 -2.71 14.45 5.15
CA LEU A 57 -2.19 14.94 6.43
C LEU A 57 -1.24 13.92 7.09
N SER A 58 -1.59 12.65 7.12
CA SER A 58 -0.72 11.60 7.69
C SER A 58 0.57 11.44 6.88
N SER A 59 0.48 11.49 5.53
CA SER A 59 1.65 11.47 4.65
C SER A 59 2.54 12.69 4.87
N PHE A 60 1.95 13.89 5.01
CA PHE A 60 2.68 15.12 5.35
C PHE A 60 3.44 14.96 6.68
N ILE A 61 2.75 14.56 7.75
CA ILE A 61 3.34 14.46 9.10
C ILE A 61 4.43 13.37 9.12
N ALA A 62 4.13 12.17 8.64
CA ALA A 62 5.07 11.05 8.65
C ALA A 62 6.34 11.36 7.83
N THR A 63 6.18 12.00 6.67
CA THR A 63 7.31 12.36 5.81
C THR A 63 8.11 13.53 6.40
N CYS A 64 7.48 14.49 7.09
CA CYS A 64 8.21 15.50 7.86
C CYS A 64 9.04 14.88 8.99
N LEU A 65 8.49 13.86 9.68
CA LEU A 65 9.22 13.13 10.72
C LEU A 65 10.41 12.36 10.12
N MET A 66 10.25 11.75 8.95
CA MET A 66 11.36 11.10 8.22
C MET A 66 12.49 12.09 7.93
N ALA A 67 12.16 13.29 7.46
CA ALA A 67 13.12 14.35 7.22
C ALA A 67 13.84 14.78 8.52
N ALA A 68 13.09 14.91 9.62
CA ALA A 68 13.61 15.42 10.89
C ALA A 68 14.39 14.39 11.71
N LEU A 69 13.92 13.13 11.77
CA LEU A 69 14.47 12.10 12.64
C LEU A 69 15.57 11.26 11.99
N SER A 70 15.50 11.09 10.66
CA SER A 70 16.47 10.24 9.95
C SER A 70 17.34 10.99 8.93
N ASN A 71 16.88 12.13 8.45
CA ASN A 71 17.50 12.89 7.35
C ASN A 71 17.60 12.08 6.05
N TYR A 72 16.61 11.19 5.76
CA TYR A 72 16.59 10.36 4.56
C TYR A 72 15.61 10.89 3.51
N PRO A 73 15.89 10.65 2.21
CA PRO A 73 15.04 11.06 1.09
C PRO A 73 13.87 10.10 0.86
N PHE A 74 13.29 9.54 1.93
CA PHE A 74 12.20 8.58 1.85
C PHE A 74 10.88 9.23 2.21
N VAL A 75 9.82 8.86 1.50
CA VAL A 75 8.49 9.44 1.63
C VAL A 75 7.51 8.36 2.09
N LEU A 76 6.62 8.73 2.99
CA LEU A 76 5.66 7.86 3.63
C LEU A 76 4.24 8.23 3.24
N ALA A 77 3.40 7.21 3.07
CA ALA A 77 1.97 7.36 2.83
C ALA A 77 1.24 6.06 3.26
N PRO A 78 -0.11 6.04 3.33
CA PRO A 78 -0.86 4.82 3.60
C PRO A 78 -0.53 3.70 2.61
N GLY A 79 -0.06 2.55 3.12
CA GLY A 79 0.45 1.43 2.32
C GLY A 79 -0.64 0.70 1.55
N MET A 80 -0.46 0.45 0.25
CA MET A 80 -1.48 -0.15 -0.62
C MET A 80 -1.95 -1.53 -0.16
N GLY A 81 -1.01 -2.41 0.24
CA GLY A 81 -1.33 -3.74 0.75
C GLY A 81 -2.10 -3.69 2.06
N LEU A 82 -1.73 -2.76 2.94
CA LEU A 82 -2.36 -2.55 4.23
C LEU A 82 -3.75 -1.90 4.10
N ASN A 83 -3.92 -0.99 3.14
CA ASN A 83 -5.23 -0.42 2.78
C ASN A 83 -6.19 -1.52 2.31
N ALA A 84 -5.70 -2.39 1.43
CA ALA A 84 -6.46 -3.51 0.91
C ALA A 84 -6.80 -4.53 2.01
N TYR A 85 -5.86 -4.86 2.88
CA TYR A 85 -6.10 -5.71 4.04
C TYR A 85 -7.15 -5.10 4.97
N PHE A 86 -7.03 -3.81 5.27
CA PHE A 86 -8.01 -3.07 6.07
C PHE A 86 -9.43 -3.18 5.51
N ALA A 87 -9.63 -2.75 4.26
CA ALA A 87 -10.96 -2.63 3.68
C ALA A 87 -11.56 -3.98 3.30
N TYR A 88 -10.81 -4.80 2.58
CA TYR A 88 -11.36 -6.00 1.96
C TYR A 88 -11.27 -7.23 2.86
N THR A 89 -10.19 -7.38 3.62
CA THR A 89 -10.06 -8.54 4.51
C THR A 89 -10.75 -8.29 5.85
N VAL A 90 -10.36 -7.23 6.58
CA VAL A 90 -10.84 -7.01 7.95
C VAL A 90 -12.29 -6.56 7.96
N VAL A 91 -12.64 -5.53 7.18
CA VAL A 91 -14.00 -4.99 7.22
C VAL A 91 -14.96 -5.83 6.41
N LEU A 92 -14.73 -6.03 5.13
CA LEU A 92 -15.69 -6.73 4.25
C LEU A 92 -15.65 -8.24 4.42
N GLY A 93 -14.46 -8.84 4.59
CA GLY A 93 -14.28 -10.28 4.69
C GLY A 93 -14.59 -10.84 6.07
N MET A 94 -14.06 -10.22 7.14
CA MET A 94 -14.26 -10.68 8.52
C MET A 94 -15.47 -10.03 9.21
N GLY A 95 -16.09 -9.00 8.61
CA GLY A 95 -17.30 -8.35 9.11
C GLY A 95 -17.07 -7.37 10.27
N TYR A 96 -15.85 -6.96 10.53
CA TYR A 96 -15.56 -5.95 11.55
C TYR A 96 -15.88 -4.54 11.05
N SER A 97 -16.20 -3.62 11.96
CA SER A 97 -16.37 -2.22 11.61
C SER A 97 -15.03 -1.57 11.24
N TRP A 98 -15.04 -0.55 10.39
CA TRP A 98 -13.83 0.19 10.08
C TRP A 98 -13.23 0.89 11.32
N GLN A 99 -14.05 1.23 12.32
CA GLN A 99 -13.61 1.78 13.60
C GLN A 99 -12.77 0.78 14.39
N GLN A 100 -13.17 -0.50 14.37
CA GLN A 100 -12.42 -1.60 15.00
C GLN A 100 -11.11 -1.87 14.24
N ALA A 101 -11.14 -1.82 12.92
CA ALA A 101 -9.92 -1.91 12.11
C ALA A 101 -8.96 -0.74 12.38
N LEU A 102 -9.46 0.50 12.53
CA LEU A 102 -8.62 1.64 12.94
C LEU A 102 -8.01 1.45 14.33
N ALA A 103 -8.76 0.84 15.27
CA ALA A 103 -8.21 0.52 16.59
C ALA A 103 -7.04 -0.47 16.49
N ALA A 104 -7.12 -1.47 15.59
CA ALA A 104 -6.03 -2.41 15.36
C ALA A 104 -4.78 -1.72 14.78
N VAL A 105 -4.96 -0.82 13.79
CA VAL A 105 -3.87 -0.01 13.23
C VAL A 105 -3.25 0.92 14.28
N PHE A 106 -4.07 1.53 15.13
CA PHE A 106 -3.57 2.37 16.20
C PHE A 106 -2.72 1.59 17.20
N VAL A 107 -3.19 0.42 17.66
CA VAL A 107 -2.44 -0.45 18.58
C VAL A 107 -1.15 -0.95 17.92
N GLU A 108 -1.21 -1.34 16.64
CA GLU A 108 -0.04 -1.67 15.83
C GLU A 108 1.00 -0.55 15.88
N GLY A 109 0.60 0.70 15.58
CA GLY A 109 1.48 1.86 15.59
C GLY A 109 2.13 2.09 16.96
N ILE A 110 1.38 1.97 18.05
CA ILE A 110 1.94 2.08 19.42
C ILE A 110 2.96 0.97 19.69
N ILE A 111 2.65 -0.28 19.33
CA ILE A 111 3.60 -1.40 19.46
C ILE A 111 4.86 -1.12 18.64
N PHE A 112 4.72 -0.61 17.41
CA PHE A 112 5.86 -0.27 16.58
C PHE A 112 6.72 0.86 17.13
N ILE A 113 6.13 1.88 17.77
CA ILE A 113 6.89 2.91 18.49
C ILE A 113 7.76 2.22 19.56
N LEU A 114 7.18 1.35 20.38
CA LEU A 114 7.91 0.63 21.42
C LEU A 114 9.01 -0.28 20.85
N LEU A 115 8.72 -1.01 19.78
CA LEU A 115 9.69 -1.88 19.10
C LEU A 115 10.80 -1.10 18.40
N SER A 116 10.51 0.10 17.85
CA SER A 116 11.50 0.94 17.17
C SER A 116 12.49 1.61 18.13
N LEU A 117 12.10 1.79 19.40
CA LEU A 117 13.00 2.26 20.46
C LEU A 117 14.02 1.17 20.87
N THR A 118 13.75 -0.08 20.53
CA THR A 118 14.60 -1.24 20.81
C THR A 118 15.11 -1.85 19.49
N ASN A 119 16.01 -2.84 19.56
CA ASN A 119 16.47 -3.58 18.37
C ASN A 119 15.56 -4.79 18.04
N VAL A 120 14.41 -4.92 18.70
CA VAL A 120 13.54 -6.10 18.59
C VAL A 120 12.90 -6.19 17.21
N ARG A 121 12.51 -5.06 16.60
CA ARG A 121 11.94 -5.02 15.24
C ARG A 121 12.90 -5.62 14.20
N GLU A 122 14.18 -5.26 14.26
CA GLU A 122 15.21 -5.81 13.38
C GLU A 122 15.44 -7.31 13.66
N ALA A 123 15.43 -7.73 14.92
CA ALA A 123 15.58 -9.13 15.30
C ALA A 123 14.42 -10.00 14.80
N ILE A 124 13.17 -9.52 14.89
CA ILE A 124 11.97 -10.20 14.35
C ILE A 124 12.09 -10.34 12.83
N PHE A 125 12.44 -9.24 12.14
CA PHE A 125 12.64 -9.27 10.69
C PHE A 125 13.66 -10.32 10.27
N ASN A 126 14.81 -10.37 10.96
CA ASN A 126 15.89 -11.32 10.66
C ASN A 126 15.54 -12.77 10.99
N ALA A 127 14.57 -13.01 11.89
CA ALA A 127 14.12 -14.33 12.28
C ALA A 127 13.31 -15.07 11.20
N ILE A 128 12.77 -14.35 10.24
CA ILE A 128 11.91 -14.91 9.18
C ILE A 128 12.75 -15.25 7.94
N PRO A 129 12.54 -16.42 7.31
CA PRO A 129 13.28 -16.84 6.12
C PRO A 129 13.12 -15.87 4.95
N MET A 130 14.21 -15.62 4.23
CA MET A 130 14.23 -14.64 3.14
C MET A 130 13.25 -14.98 2.01
N ASN A 131 13.16 -16.26 1.63
CA ASN A 131 12.21 -16.70 0.61
C ASN A 131 10.75 -16.42 1.01
N LEU A 132 10.42 -16.61 2.30
CA LEU A 132 9.07 -16.30 2.80
C LEU A 132 8.79 -14.78 2.78
N LYS A 133 9.79 -13.94 3.08
CA LYS A 133 9.67 -12.48 2.94
C LYS A 133 9.35 -12.06 1.51
N HIS A 134 10.08 -12.60 0.54
CA HIS A 134 9.82 -12.35 -0.88
C HIS A 134 8.45 -12.87 -1.30
N ALA A 135 8.05 -14.06 -0.82
CA ALA A 135 6.75 -14.65 -1.10
C ALA A 135 5.59 -13.77 -0.58
N VAL A 136 5.72 -13.18 0.60
CA VAL A 136 4.72 -12.24 1.15
C VAL A 136 4.57 -11.03 0.22
N SER A 137 5.66 -10.41 -0.20
CA SER A 137 5.63 -9.28 -1.15
C SER A 137 4.94 -9.66 -2.48
N VAL A 138 5.27 -10.83 -3.03
CA VAL A 138 4.66 -11.35 -4.27
C VAL A 138 3.16 -11.61 -4.08
N GLY A 139 2.77 -12.25 -2.98
CA GLY A 139 1.37 -12.57 -2.66
C GLY A 139 0.52 -11.31 -2.48
N ILE A 140 1.04 -10.30 -1.76
CA ILE A 140 0.41 -8.98 -1.63
C ILE A 140 0.25 -8.32 -3.01
N GLY A 141 1.28 -8.38 -3.86
CA GLY A 141 1.23 -7.84 -5.21
C GLY A 141 0.11 -8.47 -6.05
N LEU A 142 0.00 -9.80 -6.04
CA LEU A 142 -1.08 -10.52 -6.74
C LEU A 142 -2.46 -10.19 -6.16
N PHE A 143 -2.58 -10.06 -4.84
CA PHE A 143 -3.82 -9.68 -4.17
C PHE A 143 -4.28 -8.28 -4.58
N ILE A 144 -3.37 -7.29 -4.58
CA ILE A 144 -3.67 -5.92 -5.01
C ILE A 144 -4.07 -5.90 -6.50
N ALA A 145 -3.36 -6.63 -7.36
CA ALA A 145 -3.70 -6.74 -8.78
C ALA A 145 -5.10 -7.34 -8.99
N PHE A 146 -5.45 -8.37 -8.21
CA PHE A 146 -6.77 -8.99 -8.27
C PHE A 146 -7.88 -8.02 -7.84
N ILE A 147 -7.66 -7.25 -6.76
CA ILE A 147 -8.57 -6.16 -6.37
C ILE A 147 -8.71 -5.13 -7.50
N GLY A 148 -7.61 -4.74 -8.14
CA GLY A 148 -7.64 -3.83 -9.29
C GLY A 148 -8.50 -4.36 -10.44
N LEU A 149 -8.37 -5.64 -10.78
CA LEU A 149 -9.19 -6.30 -11.81
C LEU A 149 -10.68 -6.31 -11.45
N GLN A 150 -11.01 -6.51 -10.17
CA GLN A 150 -12.40 -6.47 -9.70
C GLN A 150 -12.96 -5.05 -9.65
N ASN A 151 -12.21 -4.08 -9.15
CA ASN A 151 -12.62 -2.66 -9.11
C ASN A 151 -12.84 -2.08 -10.51
N ALA A 152 -12.06 -2.55 -11.50
CA ALA A 152 -12.26 -2.24 -12.92
C ALA A 152 -13.41 -3.03 -13.55
N LYS A 153 -14.02 -3.98 -12.82
CA LYS A 153 -15.00 -4.95 -13.33
C LYS A 153 -14.50 -5.77 -14.53
N ILE A 154 -13.18 -5.87 -14.74
CA ILE A 154 -12.57 -6.78 -15.73
C ILE A 154 -12.82 -8.22 -15.30
N VAL A 155 -12.69 -8.49 -14.00
CA VAL A 155 -13.07 -9.74 -13.34
C VAL A 155 -14.37 -9.52 -12.58
N VAL A 156 -15.35 -10.37 -12.83
CA VAL A 156 -16.69 -10.34 -12.21
C VAL A 156 -17.02 -11.68 -11.57
N ASN A 157 -17.97 -11.67 -10.64
CA ASN A 157 -18.43 -12.90 -9.98
C ASN A 157 -19.10 -13.84 -10.99
N ASN A 158 -18.93 -15.14 -10.76
CA ASN A 158 -19.58 -16.21 -11.51
C ASN A 158 -19.88 -17.39 -10.59
N ASP A 159 -21.13 -17.79 -10.52
CA ASP A 159 -21.58 -18.84 -9.58
C ASP A 159 -20.97 -20.21 -9.84
N SER A 160 -20.55 -20.48 -11.08
CA SER A 160 -19.97 -21.78 -11.46
C SER A 160 -18.45 -21.85 -11.31
N THR A 161 -17.74 -20.73 -11.52
CA THR A 161 -16.28 -20.67 -11.58
C THR A 161 -15.68 -19.70 -10.56
N LEU A 162 -16.51 -19.15 -9.68
CA LEU A 162 -16.24 -18.07 -8.71
C LEU A 162 -15.98 -16.73 -9.41
N VAL A 163 -15.18 -16.70 -10.46
CA VAL A 163 -14.86 -15.49 -11.22
C VAL A 163 -14.90 -15.77 -12.72
N SER A 164 -15.21 -14.72 -13.51
CA SER A 164 -15.17 -14.75 -14.97
C SER A 164 -14.75 -13.38 -15.52
N VAL A 165 -14.44 -13.32 -16.80
CA VAL A 165 -14.16 -12.07 -17.50
C VAL A 165 -15.48 -11.34 -17.81
N PHE A 166 -15.46 -10.01 -17.73
CA PHE A 166 -16.59 -9.16 -18.11
C PHE A 166 -17.06 -9.42 -19.56
N SER A 167 -18.37 -9.55 -19.75
CA SER A 167 -18.95 -9.81 -21.08
C SER A 167 -19.43 -8.52 -21.75
N PHE A 168 -18.64 -7.97 -22.65
CA PHE A 168 -19.05 -6.83 -23.46
C PHE A 168 -20.30 -7.11 -24.30
N LYS A 169 -20.44 -8.33 -24.83
CA LYS A 169 -21.62 -8.75 -25.57
C LYS A 169 -22.90 -8.63 -24.74
N SER A 170 -22.84 -9.12 -23.49
CA SER A 170 -23.99 -9.04 -22.58
C SER A 170 -24.29 -7.59 -22.19
N SER A 171 -23.27 -6.77 -21.99
CA SER A 171 -23.42 -5.35 -21.66
C SER A 171 -24.07 -4.55 -22.81
N VAL A 172 -23.69 -4.84 -24.06
CA VAL A 172 -24.31 -4.21 -25.25
C VAL A 172 -25.75 -4.66 -25.41
N SER A 173 -26.03 -5.97 -25.33
CA SER A 173 -27.39 -6.49 -25.48
C SER A 173 -28.31 -6.12 -24.32
N GLY A 174 -27.76 -5.96 -23.12
CA GLY A 174 -28.48 -5.51 -21.92
C GLY A 174 -28.64 -4.00 -21.78
N GLY A 175 -28.05 -3.20 -22.70
CA GLY A 175 -28.16 -1.74 -22.66
C GLY A 175 -27.29 -1.04 -21.61
N THR A 176 -26.37 -1.77 -20.94
CA THR A 176 -25.50 -1.22 -19.87
C THR A 176 -24.13 -0.79 -20.40
N PHE A 177 -23.89 -0.84 -21.71
CA PHE A 177 -22.60 -0.47 -22.28
C PHE A 177 -22.20 0.98 -21.96
N ASN A 178 -23.15 1.92 -22.03
CA ASN A 178 -22.90 3.35 -21.83
C ASN A 178 -22.73 3.75 -20.35
N THR A 179 -22.91 2.83 -19.42
CA THR A 179 -22.62 3.00 -17.99
C THR A 179 -21.42 2.13 -17.60
N GLU A 180 -21.61 0.83 -17.52
CA GLU A 180 -20.61 -0.14 -17.07
C GLU A 180 -19.61 -0.55 -18.16
N GLY A 181 -20.09 -0.93 -19.35
CA GLY A 181 -19.21 -1.47 -20.41
C GLY A 181 -18.12 -0.50 -20.83
N ILE A 182 -18.46 0.79 -20.96
CA ILE A 182 -17.49 1.84 -21.31
C ILE A 182 -16.42 2.05 -20.22
N THR A 183 -16.78 1.93 -18.93
CA THR A 183 -15.79 2.07 -17.85
C THR A 183 -14.82 0.90 -17.81
N VAL A 184 -15.29 -0.32 -18.08
CA VAL A 184 -14.41 -1.50 -18.23
C VAL A 184 -13.45 -1.32 -19.41
N LEU A 185 -13.94 -0.84 -20.55
CA LEU A 185 -13.11 -0.57 -21.73
C LEU A 185 -12.06 0.51 -21.42
N LEU A 186 -12.45 1.59 -20.75
CA LEU A 186 -11.54 2.66 -20.33
C LEU A 186 -10.48 2.16 -19.34
N ALA A 187 -10.84 1.27 -18.42
CA ALA A 187 -9.87 0.66 -17.50
C ALA A 187 -8.84 -0.21 -18.25
N LEU A 188 -9.26 -1.00 -19.25
CA LEU A 188 -8.33 -1.77 -20.09
C LEU A 188 -7.38 -0.86 -20.90
N ILE A 189 -7.92 0.20 -21.51
CA ILE A 189 -7.11 1.21 -22.20
C ILE A 189 -6.15 1.88 -21.23
N GLY A 190 -6.62 2.27 -20.05
CA GLY A 190 -5.82 2.87 -18.98
C GLY A 190 -4.69 1.96 -18.50
N LEU A 191 -4.94 0.66 -18.40
CA LEU A 191 -3.91 -0.32 -18.06
C LEU A 191 -2.80 -0.35 -19.12
N LEU A 192 -3.16 -0.38 -20.41
CA LEU A 192 -2.19 -0.33 -21.49
C LEU A 192 -1.40 0.99 -21.50
N ILE A 193 -2.08 2.12 -21.31
CA ILE A 193 -1.43 3.43 -21.25
C ILE A 193 -0.42 3.46 -20.10
N THR A 194 -0.83 3.05 -18.90
CA THR A 194 0.05 3.03 -17.72
C THR A 194 1.25 2.11 -17.93
N ALA A 195 1.03 0.92 -18.52
CA ALA A 195 2.11 -0.01 -18.87
C ALA A 195 3.09 0.59 -19.89
N ILE A 196 2.59 1.27 -20.92
CA ILE A 196 3.44 1.94 -21.93
C ILE A 196 4.27 3.08 -21.27
N LEU A 197 3.66 3.88 -20.40
CA LEU A 197 4.36 4.92 -19.66
C LEU A 197 5.44 4.35 -18.75
N LEU A 198 5.17 3.21 -18.11
CA LEU A 198 6.14 2.50 -17.27
C LEU A 198 7.32 1.98 -18.12
N VAL A 199 7.06 1.31 -19.25
CA VAL A 199 8.11 0.81 -20.16
C VAL A 199 8.97 1.95 -20.70
N LYS A 200 8.36 3.11 -20.97
CA LYS A 200 9.09 4.32 -21.38
C LYS A 200 9.79 5.04 -20.24
N SER A 201 9.71 4.53 -19.01
CA SER A 201 10.31 5.13 -17.81
C SER A 201 9.88 6.60 -17.59
N VAL A 202 8.61 6.91 -17.91
CA VAL A 202 8.04 8.25 -17.69
C VAL A 202 7.90 8.45 -16.18
N LYS A 203 8.42 9.57 -15.65
CA LYS A 203 8.30 9.92 -14.23
C LYS A 203 6.82 10.16 -13.88
N GLY A 204 6.37 9.57 -12.76
CA GLY A 204 4.96 9.65 -12.37
C GLY A 204 4.01 8.85 -13.29
N ASN A 205 4.51 7.79 -13.96
CA ASN A 205 3.77 6.99 -14.93
C ASN A 205 2.40 6.52 -14.41
N ILE A 206 2.31 6.12 -13.13
CA ILE A 206 1.06 5.68 -12.49
C ILE A 206 0.07 6.85 -12.40
N LEU A 207 0.51 8.01 -11.91
CA LEU A 207 -0.33 9.20 -11.82
C LEU A 207 -0.81 9.65 -13.21
N TRP A 208 0.10 9.73 -14.18
CA TRP A 208 -0.26 10.06 -15.56
C TRP A 208 -1.23 9.05 -16.17
N GLY A 209 -1.03 7.74 -15.89
CA GLY A 209 -1.95 6.70 -16.30
C GLY A 209 -3.37 6.94 -15.79
N ILE A 210 -3.51 7.27 -14.51
CA ILE A 210 -4.79 7.62 -13.87
C ILE A 210 -5.41 8.86 -14.54
N LEU A 211 -4.65 9.94 -14.64
CA LEU A 211 -5.15 11.23 -15.17
C LEU A 211 -5.58 11.11 -16.64
N ILE A 212 -4.82 10.39 -17.46
CA ILE A 212 -5.17 10.17 -18.87
C ILE A 212 -6.44 9.31 -18.97
N THR A 213 -6.53 8.22 -18.19
CA THR A 213 -7.71 7.35 -18.19
C THR A 213 -8.95 8.10 -17.74
N TRP A 214 -8.85 8.90 -16.68
CA TRP A 214 -9.92 9.77 -16.23
C TRP A 214 -10.30 10.82 -17.27
N GLY A 215 -9.32 11.48 -17.89
CA GLY A 215 -9.54 12.45 -18.98
C GLY A 215 -10.28 11.85 -20.17
N LEU A 216 -9.93 10.60 -20.57
CA LEU A 216 -10.69 9.86 -21.58
C LEU A 216 -12.13 9.58 -21.13
N GLY A 217 -12.33 9.27 -19.84
CA GLY A 217 -13.66 9.12 -19.25
C GLY A 217 -14.49 10.42 -19.34
N ILE A 218 -13.88 11.56 -19.01
CA ILE A 218 -14.53 12.87 -19.15
C ILE A 218 -14.92 13.14 -20.61
N ILE A 219 -14.06 12.84 -21.58
CA ILE A 219 -14.37 12.97 -23.01
C ILE A 219 -15.56 12.07 -23.36
N CYS A 220 -15.59 10.83 -22.89
CA CYS A 220 -16.73 9.92 -23.10
C CYS A 220 -18.03 10.47 -22.49
N GLN A 221 -17.97 11.11 -21.34
CA GLN A 221 -19.14 11.77 -20.73
C GLN A 221 -19.63 12.96 -21.54
N LEU A 222 -18.74 13.84 -21.98
CA LEU A 222 -19.07 15.01 -22.79
C LEU A 222 -19.63 14.65 -24.17
N THR A 223 -19.19 13.54 -24.76
CA THR A 223 -19.69 13.02 -26.04
C THR A 223 -20.95 12.18 -25.92
N GLY A 224 -21.43 11.92 -24.67
CA GLY A 224 -22.62 11.10 -24.43
C GLY A 224 -22.38 9.58 -24.55
N LEU A 225 -21.14 9.15 -24.72
CA LEU A 225 -20.76 7.72 -24.71
C LEU A 225 -20.81 7.13 -23.30
N TYR A 226 -20.36 7.87 -22.28
CA TYR A 226 -20.63 7.57 -20.88
C TYR A 226 -21.82 8.40 -20.40
N LYS A 227 -22.80 7.71 -19.79
CA LYS A 227 -24.00 8.36 -19.24
C LYS A 227 -24.04 8.14 -17.73
N PRO A 228 -23.87 9.19 -16.91
CA PRO A 228 -24.03 9.05 -15.47
C PRO A 228 -25.44 8.58 -15.11
N ASP A 229 -25.50 7.62 -14.20
CA ASP A 229 -26.74 7.10 -13.58
C ASP A 229 -26.53 6.97 -12.08
N PRO A 230 -26.72 8.05 -11.30
CA PRO A 230 -26.51 8.03 -9.85
C PRO A 230 -27.36 6.99 -9.10
N ALA A 231 -28.53 6.63 -9.63
CA ALA A 231 -29.40 5.62 -9.02
C ALA A 231 -28.77 4.21 -9.11
N ALA A 232 -27.99 3.96 -10.15
CA ALA A 232 -27.22 2.73 -10.35
C ALA A 232 -25.76 2.81 -9.84
N GLY A 233 -25.37 3.90 -9.17
CA GLY A 233 -24.02 4.10 -8.63
C GLY A 233 -23.00 4.64 -9.64
N TRP A 234 -23.45 5.15 -10.79
CA TRP A 234 -22.58 5.75 -11.82
C TRP A 234 -22.63 7.27 -11.76
N PHE A 235 -21.63 7.89 -11.15
CA PHE A 235 -21.58 9.33 -10.92
C PHE A 235 -20.92 10.09 -12.06
N SER A 236 -21.10 11.44 -12.05
CA SER A 236 -20.38 12.32 -12.97
C SER A 236 -18.86 12.23 -12.74
N LEU A 237 -18.11 12.24 -13.84
CA LEU A 237 -16.65 12.21 -13.83
C LEU A 237 -16.03 13.62 -13.77
N LEU A 238 -16.86 14.66 -13.79
CA LEU A 238 -16.40 16.06 -13.71
C LEU A 238 -16.11 16.43 -12.25
N PRO A 239 -15.00 17.16 -11.99
CA PRO A 239 -14.73 17.71 -10.66
C PRO A 239 -15.85 18.65 -10.21
N ASP A 240 -16.24 18.53 -8.95
CA ASP A 240 -17.24 19.41 -8.34
C ASP A 240 -16.55 20.56 -7.60
N PHE A 241 -16.67 21.76 -8.15
CA PHE A 241 -16.19 23.01 -7.55
C PHE A 241 -17.32 23.85 -6.94
N SER A 242 -18.52 23.30 -6.75
CA SER A 242 -19.67 24.05 -6.22
C SER A 242 -19.40 24.67 -4.85
N ASN A 243 -18.60 23.98 -4.01
CA ASN A 243 -18.16 24.43 -2.70
C ASN A 243 -16.82 25.19 -2.71
N GLY A 244 -16.33 25.56 -3.91
CA GLY A 244 -15.01 26.17 -4.09
C GLY A 244 -13.85 25.23 -3.76
N ILE A 245 -12.69 25.81 -3.45
CA ILE A 245 -11.52 25.08 -2.96
C ILE A 245 -11.67 24.95 -1.44
N SER A 246 -12.17 23.81 -0.98
CA SER A 246 -12.34 23.53 0.45
C SER A 246 -11.66 22.25 0.82
N ILE A 247 -11.02 22.20 2.00
CA ILE A 247 -10.45 20.98 2.56
C ILE A 247 -11.60 20.16 3.16
N PRO A 248 -11.84 18.92 2.72
CA PRO A 248 -12.88 18.07 3.29
C PRO A 248 -12.67 17.87 4.79
N SER A 249 -13.77 17.90 5.55
CA SER A 249 -13.71 17.70 7.00
C SER A 249 -13.27 16.29 7.34
N MET A 250 -12.31 16.16 8.23
CA MET A 250 -11.84 14.88 8.78
C MET A 250 -12.71 14.39 9.96
N ALA A 251 -13.67 15.19 10.44
CA ALA A 251 -14.51 14.87 11.60
C ALA A 251 -15.23 13.51 11.52
N PRO A 252 -15.66 13.00 10.35
CA PRO A 252 -16.28 11.68 10.25
C PRO A 252 -15.36 10.54 10.68
N THR A 253 -14.04 10.66 10.49
CA THR A 253 -13.08 9.58 10.74
C THR A 253 -12.11 9.87 11.89
N PHE A 254 -11.91 11.15 12.26
CA PHE A 254 -10.95 11.56 13.27
C PHE A 254 -11.29 10.99 14.65
N MET A 255 -10.35 10.26 15.26
CA MET A 255 -10.47 9.64 16.60
C MET A 255 -11.71 8.73 16.74
N LYS A 256 -12.12 8.06 15.67
CA LYS A 256 -13.28 7.16 15.67
C LYS A 256 -12.92 5.69 15.92
N MET A 257 -11.78 5.42 16.49
CA MET A 257 -11.33 4.06 16.85
C MET A 257 -12.27 3.43 17.89
N ASP A 258 -12.67 2.18 17.65
CA ASP A 258 -13.47 1.36 18.57
C ASP A 258 -12.63 0.22 19.14
N PHE A 259 -12.34 0.27 20.43
CA PHE A 259 -11.54 -0.72 21.15
C PHE A 259 -12.36 -1.84 21.78
N SER A 260 -13.65 -1.98 21.45
CA SER A 260 -14.55 -2.97 22.05
C SER A 260 -14.08 -4.42 21.88
N ILE A 261 -13.32 -4.70 20.81
CA ILE A 261 -12.84 -6.05 20.49
C ILE A 261 -11.36 -6.30 20.87
N VAL A 262 -10.72 -5.40 21.60
CA VAL A 262 -9.26 -5.48 21.84
C VAL A 262 -8.83 -6.75 22.61
N PHE A 263 -9.73 -7.34 23.37
CA PHE A 263 -9.44 -8.54 24.17
C PHE A 263 -9.84 -9.86 23.49
N ILE A 264 -10.35 -9.84 22.28
CA ILE A 264 -10.64 -11.07 21.53
C ILE A 264 -9.46 -11.50 20.68
N LEU A 265 -9.35 -12.82 20.45
CA LEU A 265 -8.22 -13.39 19.73
C LEU A 265 -8.11 -12.86 18.29
N ASP A 266 -9.24 -12.65 17.62
CA ASP A 266 -9.28 -12.08 16.26
C ASP A 266 -8.60 -10.73 16.18
N PHE A 267 -8.83 -9.85 17.17
CA PHE A 267 -8.15 -8.55 17.19
C PHE A 267 -6.63 -8.69 17.24
N VAL A 268 -6.13 -9.63 18.05
CA VAL A 268 -4.69 -9.90 18.13
C VAL A 268 -4.15 -10.40 16.78
N VAL A 269 -4.91 -11.27 16.09
CA VAL A 269 -4.53 -11.77 14.76
C VAL A 269 -4.56 -10.66 13.72
N ILE A 270 -5.60 -9.83 13.69
CA ILE A 270 -5.72 -8.68 12.78
C ILE A 270 -4.56 -7.70 13.00
N MET A 271 -4.34 -7.29 14.24
CA MET A 271 -3.26 -6.38 14.63
C MET A 271 -1.89 -6.96 14.27
N PHE A 272 -1.67 -8.26 14.55
CA PHE A 272 -0.42 -8.93 14.22
C PHE A 272 -0.18 -8.99 12.70
N ALA A 273 -1.24 -9.19 11.89
CA ALA A 273 -1.11 -9.18 10.44
C ALA A 273 -0.74 -7.78 9.90
N PHE A 274 -1.35 -6.71 10.43
CA PHE A 274 -0.93 -5.35 10.13
C PHE A 274 0.54 -5.13 10.46
N LEU A 275 0.93 -5.44 11.69
CA LEU A 275 2.31 -5.32 12.19
C LEU A 275 3.31 -6.09 11.33
N PHE A 276 2.95 -7.31 10.92
CA PHE A 276 3.82 -8.17 10.13
C PHE A 276 4.01 -7.60 8.71
N VAL A 277 2.92 -7.24 8.05
CA VAL A 277 2.95 -6.69 6.68
C VAL A 277 3.71 -5.37 6.65
N ASP A 278 3.40 -4.44 7.57
CA ASP A 278 4.09 -3.15 7.65
C ASP A 278 5.59 -3.30 7.91
N MET A 279 5.96 -4.22 8.81
CA MET A 279 7.37 -4.49 9.09
C MET A 279 8.15 -4.91 7.83
N PHE A 280 7.55 -5.77 6.97
CA PHE A 280 8.19 -6.21 5.73
C PHE A 280 8.21 -5.14 4.67
N ASP A 281 7.11 -4.42 4.54
CA ASP A 281 6.99 -3.36 3.54
C ASP A 281 8.00 -2.24 3.84
N THR A 282 8.01 -1.75 5.08
CA THR A 282 8.93 -0.69 5.51
C THR A 282 10.40 -1.11 5.46
N LEU A 283 10.77 -2.23 6.10
CA LEU A 283 12.19 -2.64 6.12
C LEU A 283 12.69 -3.05 4.73
N GLY A 284 11.85 -3.76 3.96
CA GLY A 284 12.17 -4.13 2.59
C GLY A 284 12.40 -2.90 1.70
N THR A 285 11.54 -1.90 1.84
CA THR A 285 11.63 -0.64 1.09
C THR A 285 12.84 0.20 1.52
N LEU A 286 13.03 0.40 2.83
CA LEU A 286 14.17 1.18 3.36
C LEU A 286 15.50 0.60 2.88
N ILE A 287 15.72 -0.70 3.04
CA ILE A 287 16.96 -1.36 2.62
C ILE A 287 17.07 -1.39 1.09
N GLY A 288 15.98 -1.69 0.38
CA GLY A 288 15.97 -1.77 -1.09
C GLY A 288 16.28 -0.44 -1.77
N VAL A 289 15.71 0.66 -1.29
CA VAL A 289 15.96 2.01 -1.82
C VAL A 289 17.33 2.52 -1.39
N ALA A 290 17.71 2.32 -0.12
CA ALA A 290 19.02 2.71 0.40
C ALA A 290 20.18 2.01 -0.33
N SER A 291 20.00 0.73 -0.68
CA SER A 291 20.99 -0.02 -1.47
C SER A 291 21.23 0.58 -2.86
N LYS A 292 20.16 1.07 -3.51
CA LYS A 292 20.27 1.75 -4.82
C LYS A 292 20.92 3.14 -4.72
N ALA A 293 20.95 3.72 -3.54
CA ALA A 293 21.47 5.05 -3.25
C ALA A 293 22.89 5.05 -2.68
N ASP A 294 23.49 3.86 -2.52
CA ASP A 294 24.76 3.66 -1.83
C ASP A 294 24.78 4.23 -0.40
N MET A 295 23.62 4.16 0.28
CA MET A 295 23.44 4.67 1.65
C MET A 295 23.70 3.60 2.72
N LEU A 296 23.94 2.35 2.33
CA LEU A 296 24.24 1.27 3.26
C LEU A 296 25.70 1.33 3.71
N ASP A 297 25.96 0.98 4.97
CA ASP A 297 27.32 0.83 5.48
C ASP A 297 28.02 -0.43 4.93
N LYS A 298 29.27 -0.65 5.37
CA LYS A 298 30.07 -1.80 4.91
C LYS A 298 29.52 -3.16 5.33
N GLU A 299 28.68 -3.17 6.36
CA GLU A 299 27.94 -4.36 6.85
C GLU A 299 26.57 -4.54 6.15
N GLY A 300 26.21 -3.66 5.19
CA GLY A 300 24.94 -3.68 4.48
C GLY A 300 23.77 -3.17 5.32
N LYS A 301 24.02 -2.41 6.38
CA LYS A 301 23.01 -1.82 7.25
C LYS A 301 22.77 -0.36 6.89
N LEU A 302 21.55 0.10 7.10
CA LEU A 302 21.19 1.51 6.94
C LEU A 302 21.54 2.27 8.25
N PRO A 303 22.49 3.22 8.22
CA PRO A 303 22.78 4.07 9.37
C PRO A 303 21.51 4.80 9.83
N ASN A 304 21.35 5.03 11.14
CA ASN A 304 20.18 5.75 11.69
C ASN A 304 18.80 5.17 11.28
N ILE A 305 18.73 3.87 11.02
CA ILE A 305 17.46 3.18 10.68
C ILE A 305 16.38 3.38 11.76
N LYS A 306 16.77 3.55 13.03
CA LYS A 306 15.84 3.80 14.14
C LYS A 306 15.00 5.06 13.92
N GLY A 307 15.58 6.14 13.43
CA GLY A 307 14.86 7.37 13.10
C GLY A 307 13.82 7.16 12.02
N ALA A 308 14.18 6.39 10.97
CA ALA A 308 13.25 6.05 9.89
C ALA A 308 12.10 5.16 10.39
N LEU A 309 12.39 4.11 11.15
CA LEU A 309 11.40 3.21 11.73
C LEU A 309 10.47 3.91 12.74
N LEU A 310 10.98 4.89 13.49
CA LEU A 310 10.17 5.69 14.40
C LEU A 310 9.23 6.62 13.63
N SER A 311 9.69 7.21 12.51
CA SER A 311 8.86 8.04 11.64
C SER A 311 7.68 7.27 11.05
N ASP A 312 7.92 6.04 10.65
CA ASP A 312 6.94 5.09 10.16
C ASP A 312 5.91 4.74 11.24
N ALA A 313 6.35 4.33 12.42
CA ALA A 313 5.50 3.96 13.54
C ALA A 313 4.62 5.13 14.05
N VAL A 314 5.18 6.33 14.16
CA VAL A 314 4.42 7.53 14.51
C VAL A 314 3.46 7.91 13.39
N GLY A 315 3.90 7.78 12.12
CA GLY A 315 3.05 7.98 10.95
C GLY A 315 1.81 7.09 10.95
N THR A 316 1.98 5.79 11.24
CA THR A 316 0.89 4.82 11.39
C THR A 316 -0.06 5.21 12.52
N THR A 317 0.47 5.56 13.70
CA THR A 317 -0.35 5.98 14.84
C THR A 317 -1.17 7.22 14.52
N VAL A 318 -0.54 8.25 13.93
CA VAL A 318 -1.21 9.49 13.49
C VAL A 318 -2.21 9.20 12.36
N GLY A 319 -1.88 8.32 11.41
CA GLY A 319 -2.76 7.89 10.34
C GLY A 319 -4.06 7.28 10.88
N ALA A 320 -3.97 6.36 11.84
CA ALA A 320 -5.15 5.78 12.50
C ALA A 320 -5.98 6.82 13.25
N MET A 321 -5.34 7.78 13.93
CA MET A 321 -6.04 8.89 14.60
C MET A 321 -6.78 9.78 13.61
N CYS A 322 -6.18 10.07 12.46
CA CYS A 322 -6.79 10.85 11.39
C CYS A 322 -7.91 10.09 10.66
N GLY A 323 -7.87 8.77 10.66
CA GLY A 323 -8.85 7.92 9.95
C GLY A 323 -8.35 7.41 8.61
N THR A 324 -7.11 6.94 8.57
CA THR A 324 -6.56 6.17 7.46
C THR A 324 -5.84 4.92 7.98
N SER A 325 -5.48 4.00 7.10
CA SER A 325 -4.76 2.78 7.48
C SER A 325 -3.28 3.05 7.77
N THR A 326 -2.52 1.97 8.00
CA THR A 326 -1.08 1.99 8.29
C THR A 326 -0.30 2.82 7.27
N VAL A 327 0.51 3.75 7.76
CA VAL A 327 1.40 4.61 6.96
C VAL A 327 2.78 3.98 6.92
N THR A 328 3.30 3.73 5.73
CA THR A 328 4.58 3.02 5.51
C THR A 328 5.48 3.77 4.52
N THR A 329 6.75 3.39 4.46
CA THR A 329 7.72 3.95 3.52
C THR A 329 7.48 3.39 2.11
N PHE A 330 7.41 4.27 1.11
CA PHE A 330 7.10 3.92 -0.28
C PHE A 330 8.35 3.65 -1.11
N VAL A 331 8.31 2.58 -1.92
CA VAL A 331 9.38 2.19 -2.84
C VAL A 331 9.60 3.21 -3.96
N GLU A 332 8.60 4.01 -4.29
CA GLU A 332 8.65 5.12 -5.24
C GLU A 332 9.63 6.21 -4.81
N SER A 333 10.04 6.24 -3.54
CA SER A 333 11.17 7.07 -3.08
C SER A 333 12.45 6.83 -3.87
N ALA A 334 12.59 5.64 -4.48
CA ALA A 334 13.70 5.33 -5.38
C ALA A 334 13.77 6.28 -6.60
N SER A 335 12.65 6.88 -7.02
CA SER A 335 12.64 7.83 -8.15
C SER A 335 13.31 9.15 -7.79
N GLY A 336 13.07 9.68 -6.59
CA GLY A 336 13.78 10.87 -6.10
C GLY A 336 15.26 10.59 -5.83
N VAL A 337 15.57 9.41 -5.29
CA VAL A 337 16.94 8.95 -5.10
C VAL A 337 17.70 8.87 -6.45
N ALA A 338 17.04 8.37 -7.50
CA ALA A 338 17.62 8.34 -8.86
C ALA A 338 17.87 9.74 -9.44
N GLU A 339 17.10 10.76 -9.01
CA GLU A 339 17.35 12.18 -9.36
C GLU A 339 18.49 12.82 -8.56
N GLY A 340 19.08 12.09 -7.63
CA GLY A 340 20.17 12.59 -6.79
C GLY A 340 19.73 13.03 -5.39
N GLY A 341 18.51 12.81 -4.97
CA GLY A 341 18.04 13.02 -3.60
C GLY A 341 18.82 12.14 -2.62
N ARG A 342 19.33 12.73 -1.56
CA ARG A 342 20.18 12.04 -0.57
C ARG A 342 19.81 12.38 0.87
N THR A 343 19.00 13.39 1.08
CA THR A 343 18.77 13.95 2.42
C THR A 343 17.27 14.14 2.71
N GLY A 344 16.96 14.45 3.96
CA GLY A 344 15.60 14.77 4.39
C GLY A 344 15.00 16.01 3.72
N LEU A 345 15.79 16.82 3.00
CA LEU A 345 15.23 17.94 2.23
C LEU A 345 14.33 17.42 1.09
N THR A 346 14.70 16.34 0.42
CA THR A 346 13.84 15.64 -0.55
C THR A 346 12.50 15.25 0.07
N SER A 347 12.54 14.62 1.25
CA SER A 347 11.33 14.24 1.98
C SER A 347 10.50 15.44 2.40
N LEU A 348 11.13 16.50 2.91
CA LEU A 348 10.42 17.72 3.32
C LEU A 348 9.69 18.37 2.14
N VAL A 349 10.31 18.43 0.95
CA VAL A 349 9.66 18.96 -0.26
C VAL A 349 8.45 18.12 -0.64
N ALA A 350 8.57 16.80 -0.65
CA ALA A 350 7.45 15.92 -0.94
C ALA A 350 6.33 16.05 0.11
N ALA A 351 6.69 16.17 1.40
CA ALA A 351 5.73 16.40 2.48
C ALA A 351 4.93 17.69 2.25
N ILE A 352 5.60 18.81 1.94
CA ILE A 352 4.93 20.07 1.65
C ILE A 352 3.93 19.92 0.49
N LEU A 353 4.29 19.18 -0.55
CA LEU A 353 3.42 18.92 -1.69
C LEU A 353 2.19 18.06 -1.30
N PHE A 354 2.34 17.08 -0.39
CA PHE A 354 1.20 16.37 0.20
C PHE A 354 0.28 17.32 0.98
N GLY A 355 0.84 18.23 1.78
CA GLY A 355 0.06 19.24 2.47
C GLY A 355 -0.69 20.18 1.51
N LEU A 356 -0.02 20.65 0.45
CA LEU A 356 -0.62 21.50 -0.57
C LEU A 356 -1.70 20.79 -1.39
N SER A 357 -1.60 19.46 -1.55
CA SER A 357 -2.60 18.68 -2.28
C SER A 357 -3.99 18.69 -1.62
N LEU A 358 -4.09 19.05 -0.34
CA LEU A 358 -5.39 19.28 0.33
C LEU A 358 -6.25 20.31 -0.39
N LEU A 359 -5.62 21.30 -1.04
CA LEU A 359 -6.32 22.33 -1.83
C LEU A 359 -6.82 21.79 -3.18
N LEU A 360 -6.34 20.60 -3.60
CA LEU A 360 -6.72 19.94 -4.85
C LEU A 360 -7.77 18.83 -4.64
N SER A 361 -8.42 18.82 -3.48
CA SER A 361 -9.42 17.81 -3.11
C SER A 361 -10.52 17.60 -4.17
N PRO A 362 -11.11 18.64 -4.81
CA PRO A 362 -12.15 18.45 -5.82
C PRO A 362 -11.65 17.64 -7.04
N ILE A 363 -10.36 17.75 -7.35
CA ILE A 363 -9.75 17.00 -8.46
C ILE A 363 -9.54 15.55 -8.08
N PHE A 364 -8.87 15.29 -6.95
CA PHE A 364 -8.56 13.92 -6.53
C PHE A 364 -9.81 13.10 -6.20
N LEU A 365 -10.82 13.72 -5.58
CA LEU A 365 -12.08 13.06 -5.24
C LEU A 365 -12.98 12.79 -6.46
N ALA A 366 -12.79 13.48 -7.58
CA ALA A 366 -13.52 13.19 -8.80
C ALA A 366 -12.98 11.99 -9.59
N ILE A 367 -11.76 11.51 -9.26
CA ILE A 367 -11.13 10.39 -9.97
C ILE A 367 -11.87 9.08 -9.65
N PRO A 368 -12.49 8.42 -10.64
CA PRO A 368 -13.31 7.23 -10.41
C PRO A 368 -12.46 5.97 -10.24
N SER A 369 -13.05 4.91 -9.68
CA SER A 369 -12.37 3.63 -9.44
C SER A 369 -11.84 2.96 -10.71
N PHE A 370 -12.53 3.07 -11.85
CA PHE A 370 -12.04 2.51 -13.10
C PHE A 370 -10.75 3.17 -13.62
N ALA A 371 -10.51 4.43 -13.23
CA ALA A 371 -9.27 5.13 -13.58
C ALA A 371 -8.12 4.80 -12.61
N THR A 372 -8.43 4.48 -11.35
CA THR A 372 -7.41 4.09 -10.34
C THR A 372 -7.09 2.59 -10.37
N ALA A 373 -7.97 1.75 -10.86
CA ALA A 373 -7.79 0.30 -10.94
C ALA A 373 -6.54 -0.12 -11.75
N PRO A 374 -6.23 0.48 -12.92
CA PRO A 374 -4.97 0.21 -13.62
C PRO A 374 -3.73 0.42 -12.76
N ALA A 375 -3.73 1.42 -11.88
CA ALA A 375 -2.64 1.67 -10.95
C ALA A 375 -2.44 0.50 -9.98
N LEU A 376 -3.53 -0.05 -9.41
CA LEU A 376 -3.48 -1.22 -8.53
C LEU A 376 -2.87 -2.43 -9.25
N ILE A 377 -3.26 -2.67 -10.51
CA ILE A 377 -2.74 -3.79 -11.30
C ILE A 377 -1.24 -3.61 -11.55
N ILE A 378 -0.79 -2.42 -11.91
CA ILE A 378 0.63 -2.11 -12.17
C ILE A 378 1.46 -2.16 -10.88
N VAL A 379 0.96 -1.65 -9.76
CA VAL A 379 1.63 -1.78 -8.45
C VAL A 379 1.77 -3.25 -8.07
N GLY A 380 0.71 -4.04 -8.26
CA GLY A 380 0.76 -5.48 -8.06
C GLY A 380 1.83 -6.17 -8.92
N PHE A 381 1.96 -5.78 -10.19
CA PHE A 381 3.04 -6.25 -11.08
C PHE A 381 4.44 -5.88 -10.55
N LEU A 382 4.63 -4.65 -10.09
CA LEU A 382 5.93 -4.22 -9.54
C LEU A 382 6.33 -5.02 -8.30
N MET A 383 5.38 -5.35 -7.42
CA MET A 383 5.63 -6.21 -6.27
C MET A 383 5.90 -7.67 -6.67
N LEU A 384 5.22 -8.18 -7.72
CA LEU A 384 5.42 -9.52 -8.26
C LEU A 384 6.88 -9.74 -8.72
N THR A 385 7.61 -8.71 -9.13
CA THR A 385 9.01 -8.84 -9.55
C THR A 385 9.92 -9.48 -8.48
N SER A 386 9.53 -9.44 -7.20
CA SER A 386 10.25 -10.09 -6.11
C SER A 386 10.26 -11.63 -6.22
N VAL A 387 9.43 -12.23 -7.08
CA VAL A 387 9.41 -13.68 -7.34
C VAL A 387 10.76 -14.21 -7.84
N THR A 388 11.50 -13.40 -8.58
CA THR A 388 12.82 -13.76 -9.12
C THR A 388 13.90 -13.94 -8.04
N LYS A 389 13.62 -13.49 -6.81
CA LYS A 389 14.51 -13.60 -5.66
C LYS A 389 14.24 -14.85 -4.81
N ILE A 390 13.17 -15.59 -5.12
CA ILE A 390 12.81 -16.83 -4.42
C ILE A 390 13.64 -17.97 -5.00
N ASP A 391 14.30 -18.74 -4.12
CA ASP A 391 14.98 -19.95 -4.53
C ASP A 391 13.98 -21.10 -4.68
N PHE A 392 13.65 -21.46 -5.92
CA PHE A 392 12.77 -22.56 -6.26
C PHE A 392 13.49 -23.93 -6.33
N ASN A 393 14.82 -23.99 -6.15
CA ASN A 393 15.55 -25.25 -6.16
C ASN A 393 15.42 -26.00 -4.82
N ASP A 394 15.28 -25.27 -3.71
CA ASP A 394 15.03 -25.87 -2.41
C ASP A 394 13.52 -25.99 -2.13
N MET A 395 12.97 -27.18 -2.32
CA MET A 395 11.53 -27.44 -2.14
C MET A 395 11.03 -27.16 -0.72
N THR A 396 11.89 -27.19 0.30
CA THR A 396 11.50 -26.84 1.68
C THR A 396 11.31 -25.34 1.90
N GLU A 397 11.81 -24.54 1.00
CA GLU A 397 11.61 -23.08 0.92
C GLU A 397 10.54 -22.72 -0.14
N ALA A 398 10.63 -23.37 -1.31
CA ALA A 398 9.80 -23.05 -2.47
C ALA A 398 8.31 -23.39 -2.25
N ILE A 399 7.99 -24.52 -1.64
CA ILE A 399 6.59 -24.92 -1.40
C ILE A 399 5.90 -23.97 -0.42
N PRO A 400 6.46 -23.64 0.76
CA PRO A 400 5.88 -22.62 1.64
C PRO A 400 5.73 -21.23 0.98
N ALA A 401 6.72 -20.83 0.19
CA ALA A 401 6.66 -19.59 -0.56
C ALA A 401 5.49 -19.61 -1.57
N PHE A 402 5.34 -20.67 -2.33
CA PHE A 402 4.23 -20.85 -3.27
C PHE A 402 2.87 -20.83 -2.56
N ILE A 403 2.72 -21.54 -1.44
CA ILE A 403 1.48 -21.57 -0.66
C ILE A 403 1.13 -20.15 -0.19
N ALA A 404 2.09 -19.40 0.36
CA ALA A 404 1.87 -18.02 0.78
C ALA A 404 1.41 -17.12 -0.38
N ILE A 405 2.04 -17.25 -1.54
CA ILE A 405 1.75 -16.45 -2.74
C ILE A 405 0.32 -16.69 -3.22
N ILE A 406 -0.10 -17.94 -3.39
CA ILE A 406 -1.41 -18.25 -3.97
C ILE A 406 -2.55 -18.05 -2.98
N ALA A 407 -2.32 -18.28 -1.69
CA ALA A 407 -3.36 -18.17 -0.68
C ALA A 407 -3.88 -16.72 -0.56
N MET A 408 -3.04 -15.70 -0.71
CA MET A 408 -3.46 -14.31 -0.57
C MET A 408 -4.57 -13.90 -1.55
N PRO A 409 -4.42 -14.02 -2.88
CA PRO A 409 -5.48 -13.66 -3.81
C PRO A 409 -6.65 -14.66 -3.80
N PHE A 410 -6.41 -15.96 -3.65
CA PHE A 410 -7.48 -16.96 -3.75
C PHE A 410 -8.35 -17.07 -2.49
N LEU A 411 -7.81 -16.79 -1.31
CA LEU A 411 -8.57 -16.71 -0.07
C LEU A 411 -8.99 -15.27 0.26
N TYR A 412 -8.64 -14.32 -0.61
CA TYR A 412 -8.92 -12.89 -0.44
C TYR A 412 -8.42 -12.32 0.91
N SER A 413 -7.26 -12.82 1.36
CA SER A 413 -6.69 -12.49 2.67
C SER A 413 -5.17 -12.59 2.73
N ILE A 414 -4.52 -11.47 3.02
CA ILE A 414 -3.07 -11.42 3.25
C ILE A 414 -2.69 -12.25 4.49
N SER A 415 -3.48 -12.14 5.57
CA SER A 415 -3.20 -12.86 6.82
C SER A 415 -3.24 -14.38 6.65
N GLU A 416 -4.16 -14.90 5.80
CA GLU A 416 -4.23 -16.33 5.50
C GLU A 416 -3.00 -16.79 4.71
N GLY A 417 -2.55 -16.02 3.73
CA GLY A 417 -1.33 -16.33 3.00
C GLY A 417 -0.10 -16.39 3.90
N ILE A 418 0.06 -15.42 4.81
CA ILE A 418 1.15 -15.42 5.79
C ILE A 418 1.05 -16.63 6.71
N SER A 419 -0.14 -16.90 7.26
CA SER A 419 -0.38 -18.01 8.19
C SER A 419 -0.03 -19.36 7.56
N MET A 420 -0.56 -19.62 6.36
CA MET A 420 -0.30 -20.86 5.62
C MET A 420 1.17 -21.00 5.22
N GLY A 421 1.82 -19.92 4.82
CA GLY A 421 3.24 -19.90 4.50
C GLY A 421 4.11 -20.26 5.71
N VAL A 422 3.85 -19.65 6.86
CA VAL A 422 4.59 -19.93 8.11
C VAL A 422 4.36 -21.36 8.60
N ILE A 423 3.10 -21.80 8.65
CA ILE A 423 2.75 -23.17 9.08
C ILE A 423 3.43 -24.21 8.19
N SER A 424 3.28 -24.07 6.87
CA SER A 424 3.86 -25.02 5.91
C SER A 424 5.39 -25.04 5.97
N TYR A 425 6.03 -23.87 6.14
CA TYR A 425 7.48 -23.78 6.30
C TYR A 425 7.97 -24.56 7.52
N VAL A 426 7.34 -24.36 8.68
CA VAL A 426 7.74 -25.02 9.91
C VAL A 426 7.48 -26.53 9.81
N ILE A 427 6.29 -26.95 9.39
CA ILE A 427 5.94 -28.37 9.30
C ILE A 427 6.86 -29.11 8.33
N ILE A 428 7.04 -28.61 7.10
CA ILE A 428 7.86 -29.26 6.08
C ILE A 428 9.29 -29.46 6.59
N ASN A 429 9.90 -28.40 7.14
CA ASN A 429 11.29 -28.50 7.61
C ASN A 429 11.45 -29.39 8.85
N VAL A 430 10.46 -29.44 9.75
CA VAL A 430 10.48 -30.35 10.90
C VAL A 430 10.35 -31.81 10.45
N VAL A 431 9.36 -32.10 9.60
CA VAL A 431 9.08 -33.49 9.13
C VAL A 431 10.23 -34.02 8.26
N THR A 432 10.85 -33.16 7.44
CA THR A 432 12.01 -33.54 6.61
C THR A 432 13.35 -33.58 7.37
N GLY A 433 13.36 -33.24 8.66
CA GLY A 433 14.57 -33.21 9.48
C GLY A 433 15.51 -32.04 9.21
N LYS A 434 15.15 -31.08 8.35
CA LYS A 434 15.97 -29.94 7.97
C LYS A 434 15.91 -28.75 8.95
N ALA A 435 15.04 -28.82 9.96
CA ALA A 435 14.81 -27.73 10.91
C ALA A 435 16.09 -27.22 11.62
N LYS A 436 17.03 -28.15 11.95
CA LYS A 436 18.32 -27.80 12.57
C LYS A 436 19.28 -27.17 11.58
N GLU A 437 19.34 -27.68 10.35
CA GLU A 437 20.18 -27.16 9.27
C GLU A 437 19.76 -25.75 8.91
N LYS A 438 18.45 -25.52 8.76
CA LYS A 438 17.84 -24.20 8.46
C LYS A 438 17.85 -23.23 9.64
N LYS A 439 18.23 -23.67 10.85
CA LYS A 439 18.26 -22.85 12.07
C LYS A 439 16.95 -22.08 12.28
N ILE A 440 15.82 -22.79 12.16
CA ILE A 440 14.50 -22.16 12.31
C ILE A 440 14.43 -21.47 13.66
N SER A 441 14.09 -20.19 13.66
CA SER A 441 14.00 -19.37 14.86
C SER A 441 12.84 -19.83 15.77
N VAL A 442 13.00 -19.64 17.07
CA VAL A 442 11.93 -19.91 18.06
C VAL A 442 10.67 -19.13 17.72
N LEU A 443 10.81 -17.90 17.21
CA LEU A 443 9.69 -17.08 16.77
C LEU A 443 8.85 -17.80 15.71
N MET A 444 9.47 -18.45 14.72
CA MET A 444 8.73 -19.18 13.67
C MET A 444 7.90 -20.32 14.23
N TYR A 445 8.40 -21.06 15.24
CA TYR A 445 7.62 -22.09 15.91
C TYR A 445 6.44 -21.52 16.68
N VAL A 446 6.65 -20.42 17.42
CA VAL A 446 5.59 -19.73 18.17
C VAL A 446 4.51 -19.24 17.21
N LEU A 447 4.89 -18.61 16.09
CA LEU A 447 3.95 -18.14 15.08
C LEU A 447 3.16 -19.28 14.45
N ALA A 448 3.82 -20.39 14.08
CA ALA A 448 3.14 -21.55 13.51
C ALA A 448 2.09 -22.11 14.47
N VAL A 449 2.43 -22.22 15.77
CA VAL A 449 1.48 -22.69 16.81
C VAL A 449 0.32 -21.71 16.95
N LEU A 450 0.57 -20.40 17.03
CA LEU A 450 -0.49 -19.39 17.13
C LEU A 450 -1.43 -19.42 15.92
N PHE A 451 -0.90 -19.56 14.70
CA PHE A 451 -1.72 -19.66 13.50
C PHE A 451 -2.52 -20.97 13.42
N ILE A 452 -1.96 -22.08 13.89
CA ILE A 452 -2.72 -23.36 14.00
C ILE A 452 -3.86 -23.20 15.02
N LEU A 453 -3.58 -22.60 16.18
CA LEU A 453 -4.62 -22.33 17.18
C LEU A 453 -5.73 -21.42 16.63
N LYS A 454 -5.37 -20.41 15.84
CA LYS A 454 -6.35 -19.58 15.10
C LYS A 454 -7.32 -20.47 14.31
N TYR A 455 -6.83 -21.40 13.48
CA TYR A 455 -7.70 -22.28 12.66
C TYR A 455 -8.53 -23.27 13.46
N ILE A 456 -8.17 -23.55 14.71
CA ILE A 456 -8.91 -24.48 15.58
C ILE A 456 -10.02 -23.75 16.34
N PHE A 457 -9.78 -22.50 16.74
CA PHE A 457 -10.67 -21.76 17.66
C PHE A 457 -11.46 -20.61 17.02
N ILE A 458 -11.12 -20.28 15.79
CA ILE A 458 -11.80 -19.26 14.97
C ILE A 458 -12.25 -19.89 13.64
#